data_01481a2c253b2575d9537a809164dd81
#
_entry.id   01481a2c253b2575d9537a809164dd81
#
_cell.length_a   1.000
_cell.length_b   1.000
_cell.length_c   1.000
_cell.angle_alpha   90.00
_cell.angle_beta   90.00
_cell.angle_gamma   90.00
#
_symmetry.space_group_name_H-M   'P 1'
#
loop_
_entity.id
_entity.type
_entity.pdbx_description
1 polymer ?
#
loop_
_entity_poly.entity_id
_entity_poly.type
_entity_poly.pdbx_seq_one_letter_code
_entity_poly.pdbx_strand_id
1 'polypeptide(L)'
;MRAVVTRVAGASVTIAGNVNGRIGRGFLVLLGVGPNDTEETADRLAEKICNLRVFEDENGKMNLSLEQVGGAMLVISQFTLYADTSSRRPGFSRAAKPDLAIPLYERFLERCRQRGFQVEHGQFGADMKVASVNDGPVTILFDTDKP
;
A
#
# COMPACT_ATOMS: atom_id res chain seq x y z
N MET A 1 -6.04 10.05 -2.18
CA MET A 1 -4.98 9.03 -2.01
C MET A 1 -4.89 8.13 -3.22
N ARG A 2 -3.71 7.62 -3.48
CA ARG A 2 -3.46 6.60 -4.49
C ARG A 2 -2.77 5.42 -3.87
N ALA A 3 -3.12 4.21 -4.31
CA ALA A 3 -2.42 3.01 -3.88
C ALA A 3 -2.21 2.07 -5.05
N VAL A 4 -1.08 1.40 -5.02
CA VAL A 4 -0.79 0.27 -5.91
C VAL A 4 -0.71 -0.95 -5.00
N VAL A 5 -1.66 -1.87 -5.17
CA VAL A 5 -1.78 -3.07 -4.34
C VAL A 5 -1.39 -4.28 -5.17
N THR A 6 -0.34 -4.95 -4.77
CA THR A 6 0.16 -6.14 -5.43
C THR A 6 -0.07 -7.37 -4.53
N ARG A 7 -0.70 -8.38 -5.10
CA ARG A 7 -0.80 -9.69 -4.43
C ARG A 7 0.57 -10.35 -4.48
N VAL A 8 1.12 -10.72 -3.32
CA VAL A 8 2.48 -11.24 -3.23
C VAL A 8 2.54 -12.60 -2.54
N ALA A 9 3.47 -13.43 -2.95
CA ALA A 9 3.87 -14.63 -2.21
C ALA A 9 4.78 -14.28 -1.03
N GLY A 10 5.45 -13.14 -1.12
CA GLY A 10 6.28 -12.58 -0.06
C GLY A 10 6.80 -11.20 -0.46
N ALA A 11 7.12 -10.38 0.52
CA ALA A 11 7.70 -9.07 0.30
C ALA A 11 8.53 -8.64 1.51
N SER A 12 9.50 -7.75 1.28
CA SER A 12 10.31 -7.19 2.35
C SER A 12 10.78 -5.80 2.00
N VAL A 13 11.12 -5.03 3.02
CA VAL A 13 11.74 -3.71 2.87
C VAL A 13 13.02 -3.66 3.69
N THR A 14 14.09 -3.19 3.06
CA THR A 14 15.42 -3.07 3.65
C THR A 14 15.82 -1.60 3.69
N ILE A 15 16.29 -1.15 4.85
CA ILE A 15 16.74 0.21 5.10
C ILE A 15 18.15 0.13 5.68
N ALA A 16 19.11 0.81 5.04
CA ALA A 16 20.51 0.82 5.46
C ALA A 16 21.08 -0.60 5.70
N GLY A 17 20.71 -1.54 4.84
CA GLY A 17 21.18 -2.93 4.89
C GLY A 17 20.43 -3.84 5.87
N ASN A 18 19.44 -3.32 6.62
CA ASN A 18 18.68 -4.09 7.58
C ASN A 18 17.23 -4.25 7.15
N VAL A 19 16.68 -5.44 7.30
CA VAL A 19 15.26 -5.70 7.01
C VAL A 19 14.41 -4.99 8.06
N ASN A 20 13.59 -4.04 7.63
CA ASN A 20 12.69 -3.28 8.48
C ASN A 20 11.32 -3.96 8.62
N GLY A 21 10.90 -4.68 7.60
CA GLY A 21 9.63 -5.41 7.61
C GLY A 21 9.66 -6.51 6.56
N ARG A 22 8.97 -7.60 6.86
CA ARG A 22 8.85 -8.76 5.97
C ARG A 22 7.50 -9.41 6.17
N ILE A 23 6.89 -9.82 5.06
CA ILE A 23 5.65 -10.59 5.07
C ILE A 23 5.79 -11.81 4.16
N GLY A 24 4.99 -12.85 4.44
CA GLY A 24 4.73 -13.92 3.49
C GLY A 24 3.59 -13.53 2.55
N ARG A 25 2.64 -14.43 2.35
CA ARG A 25 1.48 -14.20 1.49
C ARG A 25 0.68 -12.98 1.94
N GLY A 26 0.31 -12.15 1.00
CA GLY A 26 -0.53 -11.01 1.30
C GLY A 26 -0.45 -9.91 0.26
N PHE A 27 -0.43 -8.66 0.72
CA PHE A 27 -0.35 -7.46 -0.13
C PHE A 27 0.92 -6.66 0.13
N LEU A 28 1.58 -6.26 -0.95
CA LEU A 28 2.46 -5.10 -0.94
C LEU A 28 1.62 -3.89 -1.37
N VAL A 29 1.54 -2.87 -0.52
CA VAL A 29 0.79 -1.64 -0.77
C VAL A 29 1.76 -0.48 -0.88
N LEU A 30 1.82 0.14 -2.07
CA LEU A 30 2.50 1.42 -2.24
C LEU A 30 1.44 2.50 -2.06
N LEU A 31 1.64 3.41 -1.11
CA LEU A 31 0.61 4.39 -0.71
C LEU A 31 1.10 5.82 -0.88
N GLY A 32 0.39 6.60 -1.70
CA GLY A 32 0.63 8.02 -1.89
C GLY A 32 -0.50 8.87 -1.32
N VAL A 33 -0.13 9.99 -0.70
CA VAL A 33 -1.07 10.95 -0.13
C VAL A 33 -1.11 12.20 -0.99
N GLY A 34 -2.31 12.66 -1.32
CA GLY A 34 -2.54 13.90 -2.06
C GLY A 34 -2.84 15.07 -1.11
N PRO A 35 -2.74 16.33 -1.61
CA PRO A 35 -2.85 17.52 -0.76
C PRO A 35 -4.25 17.76 -0.18
N ASN A 36 -5.28 17.17 -0.76
CA ASN A 36 -6.67 17.33 -0.32
C ASN A 36 -7.20 16.12 0.47
N ASP A 37 -6.35 15.17 0.78
CA ASP A 37 -6.76 13.99 1.53
C ASP A 37 -7.00 14.29 3.01
N THR A 38 -7.91 13.53 3.59
CA THR A 38 -8.33 13.68 4.98
C THR A 38 -8.22 12.33 5.71
N GLU A 39 -8.42 12.34 7.02
CA GLU A 39 -8.50 11.10 7.81
C GLU A 39 -9.58 10.16 7.26
N GLU A 40 -10.71 10.72 6.85
CA GLU A 40 -11.79 9.94 6.25
C GLU A 40 -11.36 9.27 4.95
N THR A 41 -10.58 9.97 4.12
CA THR A 41 -10.00 9.40 2.90
C THR A 41 -9.15 8.17 3.22
N ALA A 42 -8.27 8.30 4.22
CA ALA A 42 -7.39 7.21 4.66
C ALA A 42 -8.20 6.01 5.19
N ASP A 43 -9.21 6.27 6.01
CA ASP A 43 -10.06 5.23 6.59
C ASP A 43 -10.82 4.46 5.50
N ARG A 44 -11.39 5.16 4.54
CA ARG A 44 -12.12 4.53 3.42
C ARG A 44 -11.21 3.69 2.54
N LEU A 45 -10.04 4.20 2.21
CA LEU A 45 -9.10 3.46 1.37
C LEU A 45 -8.60 2.20 2.09
N ALA A 46 -8.26 2.31 3.37
CA ALA A 46 -7.86 1.17 4.18
C ALA A 46 -8.95 0.08 4.18
N GLU A 47 -10.20 0.48 4.37
CA GLU A 47 -11.33 -0.45 4.37
C GLU A 47 -11.48 -1.14 3.02
N LYS A 48 -11.39 -0.40 1.92
CA LYS A 48 -11.47 -0.96 0.57
C LYS A 48 -10.36 -1.99 0.31
N ILE A 49 -9.13 -1.69 0.69
CA ILE A 49 -8.01 -2.59 0.46
C ILE A 49 -8.12 -3.82 1.35
N CYS A 50 -8.50 -3.66 2.62
CA CYS A 50 -8.68 -4.78 3.53
C CYS A 50 -9.77 -5.75 3.06
N ASN A 51 -10.79 -5.25 2.38
CA ASN A 51 -11.90 -6.06 1.88
C ASN A 51 -11.75 -6.53 0.44
N LEU A 52 -10.64 -6.21 -0.20
CA LEU A 52 -10.39 -6.58 -1.60
C LEU A 52 -10.33 -8.10 -1.75
N ARG A 53 -11.10 -8.65 -2.69
CA ARG A 53 -11.30 -10.09 -2.88
C ARG A 53 -10.54 -10.57 -4.10
N VAL A 54 -9.23 -10.73 -3.97
CA VAL A 54 -8.33 -11.11 -5.08
C VAL A 54 -7.56 -12.41 -4.82
N PHE A 55 -7.82 -13.08 -3.72
CA PHE A 55 -7.23 -14.39 -3.48
C PHE A 55 -8.16 -15.47 -4.00
N GLU A 56 -7.56 -16.51 -4.58
CA GLU A 56 -8.32 -17.57 -5.21
C GLU A 56 -9.04 -18.44 -4.17
N ASP A 57 -10.29 -18.78 -4.46
CA ASP A 57 -11.08 -19.75 -3.71
C ASP A 57 -10.78 -21.17 -4.22
N GLU A 58 -11.50 -22.15 -3.67
CA GLU A 58 -11.37 -23.57 -4.04
C GLU A 58 -11.69 -23.86 -5.52
N ASN A 59 -12.41 -22.93 -6.19
CA ASN A 59 -12.74 -23.02 -7.61
C ASN A 59 -11.77 -22.26 -8.52
N GLY A 60 -10.68 -21.72 -7.95
CA GLY A 60 -9.68 -20.95 -8.68
C GLY A 60 -10.13 -19.55 -9.08
N LYS A 61 -11.19 -19.01 -8.44
CA LYS A 61 -11.71 -17.67 -8.72
C LYS A 61 -11.26 -16.66 -7.68
N MET A 62 -10.97 -15.44 -8.11
CA MET A 62 -10.70 -14.32 -7.20
C MET A 62 -11.93 -14.02 -6.37
N ASN A 63 -11.92 -14.40 -5.12
CA ASN A 63 -13.11 -14.35 -4.26
C ASN A 63 -12.80 -14.08 -2.79
N LEU A 64 -11.62 -14.47 -2.32
CA LEU A 64 -11.27 -14.38 -0.91
C LEU A 64 -10.51 -13.10 -0.59
N SER A 65 -10.79 -12.53 0.57
CA SER A 65 -10.09 -11.35 1.11
C SER A 65 -8.80 -11.75 1.82
N LEU A 66 -7.98 -10.75 2.16
CA LEU A 66 -6.75 -10.94 2.91
C LEU A 66 -6.99 -11.67 4.24
N GLU A 67 -8.03 -11.27 4.96
CA GLU A 67 -8.40 -11.88 6.24
C GLU A 67 -8.76 -13.37 6.09
N GLN A 68 -9.51 -13.72 5.05
CA GLN A 68 -9.94 -15.10 4.80
C GLN A 68 -8.77 -16.04 4.49
N VAL A 69 -7.69 -15.52 3.93
CA VAL A 69 -6.49 -16.34 3.62
C VAL A 69 -5.41 -16.23 4.69
N GLY A 70 -5.65 -15.48 5.76
CA GLY A 70 -4.65 -15.29 6.81
C GLY A 70 -3.42 -14.55 6.33
N GLY A 71 -3.59 -13.62 5.39
CA GLY A 71 -2.48 -12.88 4.80
C GLY A 71 -2.00 -11.72 5.66
N ALA A 72 -0.90 -11.11 5.22
CA ALA A 72 -0.27 -9.96 5.85
C ALA A 72 -0.16 -8.80 4.87
N MET A 73 0.18 -7.62 5.37
CA MET A 73 0.30 -6.42 4.56
C MET A 73 1.64 -5.73 4.83
N LEU A 74 2.34 -5.36 3.76
CA LEU A 74 3.52 -4.49 3.82
C LEU A 74 3.17 -3.18 3.13
N VAL A 75 3.18 -2.07 3.88
CA VAL A 75 2.78 -0.76 3.38
C VAL A 75 3.99 0.16 3.27
N ILE A 76 4.23 0.68 2.08
CA ILE A 76 5.36 1.56 1.78
C ILE A 76 4.81 2.92 1.34
N SER A 77 5.26 3.98 1.98
CA SER A 77 4.96 5.34 1.55
C SER A 77 5.61 5.62 0.19
N GLN A 78 4.82 6.11 -0.78
CA GLN A 78 5.25 6.28 -2.16
C GLN A 78 4.66 7.57 -2.75
N PHE A 79 5.26 8.73 -2.43
CA PHE A 79 4.77 10.02 -2.92
C PHE A 79 4.86 10.13 -4.45
N THR A 80 5.77 9.36 -5.07
CA THR A 80 5.94 9.36 -6.53
C THR A 80 4.72 8.85 -7.29
N LEU A 81 3.71 8.29 -6.62
CA LEU A 81 2.42 7.96 -7.23
C LEU A 81 1.68 9.21 -7.71
N TYR A 82 2.07 10.40 -7.22
CA TYR A 82 1.55 11.69 -7.66
C TYR A 82 2.49 12.41 -8.63
N ALA A 83 3.35 11.67 -9.32
CA ALA A 83 4.26 12.25 -10.30
C ALA A 83 3.50 12.93 -11.45
N ASP A 84 3.98 14.10 -11.82
CA ASP A 84 3.60 14.76 -13.07
C ASP A 84 4.64 14.40 -14.14
N THR A 85 4.19 13.63 -15.12
CA THR A 85 5.06 13.11 -16.19
C THR A 85 4.90 13.87 -17.51
N SER A 86 4.37 15.08 -17.48
CA SER A 86 4.20 15.92 -18.66
C SER A 86 5.54 16.28 -19.32
N SER A 87 6.64 16.22 -18.58
CA SER A 87 8.01 16.28 -19.11
C SER A 87 8.78 15.03 -18.74
N ARG A 88 9.95 14.82 -19.37
CA ARG A 88 10.78 13.63 -19.10
C ARG A 88 11.36 13.61 -17.68
N ARG A 89 11.51 14.78 -17.07
CA ARG A 89 11.89 14.89 -15.67
C ARG A 89 10.60 15.04 -14.85
N PRO A 90 10.21 14.00 -14.08
CA PRO A 90 8.94 14.06 -13.36
C PRO A 90 8.95 15.12 -12.26
N GLY A 91 7.80 15.77 -12.07
CA GLY A 91 7.55 16.69 -10.97
C GLY A 91 6.71 16.03 -9.90
N PHE A 92 6.84 16.48 -8.65
CA PHE A 92 6.13 15.88 -7.51
C PHE A 92 5.34 16.90 -6.70
N SER A 93 5.03 18.05 -7.28
CA SER A 93 4.28 19.13 -6.60
C SER A 93 2.83 18.75 -6.29
N ARG A 94 2.32 17.66 -6.90
CA ARG A 94 0.96 17.16 -6.65
C ARG A 94 0.87 16.26 -5.42
N ALA A 95 1.99 15.83 -4.86
CA ALA A 95 2.00 15.03 -3.65
C ALA A 95 1.81 15.93 -2.42
N ALA A 96 1.15 15.39 -1.38
CA ALA A 96 1.08 16.07 -0.10
C ALA A 96 2.47 16.22 0.51
N LYS A 97 2.66 17.31 1.25
CA LYS A 97 3.90 17.52 2.01
C LYS A 97 3.93 16.62 3.25
N PRO A 98 5.13 16.37 3.84
CA PRO A 98 5.25 15.46 4.96
C PRO A 98 4.36 15.76 6.17
N ASP A 99 4.09 17.04 6.46
CA ASP A 99 3.25 17.43 7.59
C ASP A 99 1.79 16.94 7.47
N LEU A 100 1.29 16.74 6.25
CA LEU A 100 0.01 16.09 5.99
C LEU A 100 0.17 14.59 5.70
N ALA A 101 1.18 14.22 4.92
CA ALA A 101 1.34 12.86 4.44
C ALA A 101 1.65 11.87 5.57
N ILE A 102 2.51 12.24 6.53
CA ILE A 102 2.91 11.35 7.61
C ILE A 102 1.72 10.95 8.49
N PRO A 103 0.91 11.90 9.03
CA PRO A 103 -0.24 11.50 9.85
C PRO A 103 -1.25 10.64 9.11
N LEU A 104 -1.50 10.90 7.82
CA LEU A 104 -2.47 10.12 7.05
C LEU A 104 -1.94 8.73 6.70
N TYR A 105 -0.64 8.62 6.43
CA TYR A 105 0.01 7.33 6.25
C TYR A 105 -0.10 6.49 7.53
N GLU A 106 0.21 7.07 8.68
CA GLU A 106 0.10 6.40 9.97
C GLU A 106 -1.35 6.01 10.29
N ARG A 107 -2.30 6.87 9.95
CA ARG A 107 -3.74 6.57 10.10
C ARG A 107 -4.14 5.34 9.27
N PHE A 108 -3.67 5.27 8.04
CA PHE A 108 -3.91 4.11 7.17
C PHE A 108 -3.38 2.82 7.81
N LEU A 109 -2.13 2.85 8.30
CA LEU A 109 -1.53 1.69 8.97
C LEU A 109 -2.36 1.25 10.17
N GLU A 110 -2.78 2.19 11.00
CA GLU A 110 -3.56 1.89 12.21
C GLU A 110 -4.92 1.28 11.87
N ARG A 111 -5.60 1.80 10.84
CA ARG A 111 -6.88 1.24 10.41
C ARG A 111 -6.71 -0.21 9.91
N CYS A 112 -5.63 -0.51 9.22
CA CYS A 112 -5.35 -1.87 8.79
C CYS A 112 -5.05 -2.78 9.99
N ARG A 113 -4.27 -2.31 10.97
CA ARG A 113 -3.97 -3.07 12.18
C ARG A 113 -5.21 -3.42 12.98
N GLN A 114 -6.19 -2.51 13.03
CA GLN A 114 -7.46 -2.73 13.74
C GLN A 114 -8.26 -3.91 13.17
N ARG A 115 -8.00 -4.29 11.92
CA ARG A 115 -8.63 -5.46 11.31
C ARG A 115 -8.01 -6.78 11.77
N GLY A 116 -6.87 -6.73 12.48
CA GLY A 116 -6.21 -7.90 13.04
C GLY A 116 -5.13 -8.53 12.16
N PHE A 117 -4.80 -7.97 11.00
CA PHE A 117 -3.71 -8.45 10.16
C PHE A 117 -2.36 -8.13 10.76
N GLN A 118 -1.33 -8.89 10.34
CA GLN A 118 0.05 -8.44 10.45
C GLN A 118 0.24 -7.30 9.46
N VAL A 119 0.63 -6.13 9.94
CA VAL A 119 0.93 -4.96 9.12
C VAL A 119 2.37 -4.55 9.36
N GLU A 120 3.19 -4.70 8.32
CA GLU A 120 4.59 -4.26 8.32
C GLU A 120 4.70 -3.01 7.47
N HIS A 121 5.76 -2.24 7.67
CA HIS A 121 5.97 -0.99 6.95
C HIS A 121 7.44 -0.64 6.81
N GLY A 122 7.73 0.33 5.94
CA GLY A 122 9.02 0.98 5.84
C GLY A 122 9.12 2.17 6.80
N GLN A 123 9.98 3.10 6.45
CA GLN A 123 10.18 4.35 7.17
C GLN A 123 9.94 5.51 6.21
N PHE A 124 9.03 6.41 6.56
CA PHE A 124 8.69 7.55 5.71
C PHE A 124 9.95 8.36 5.39
N GLY A 125 10.17 8.63 4.11
CA GLY A 125 11.29 9.45 3.63
C GLY A 125 12.64 8.74 3.56
N ALA A 126 12.75 7.49 4.00
CA ALA A 126 14.00 6.75 3.92
C ALA A 126 14.27 6.22 2.52
N ASP A 127 15.54 5.99 2.20
CA ASP A 127 15.91 5.18 1.04
C ASP A 127 15.65 3.72 1.37
N MET A 128 14.79 3.09 0.58
CA MET A 128 14.32 1.73 0.85
C MET A 128 14.52 0.83 -0.36
N LYS A 129 14.92 -0.41 -0.09
CA LYS A 129 14.92 -1.47 -1.10
C LYS A 129 13.74 -2.38 -0.82
N VAL A 130 12.77 -2.39 -1.72
CA VAL A 130 11.54 -3.18 -1.59
C VAL A 130 11.64 -4.36 -2.52
N ALA A 131 11.63 -5.56 -1.96
CA ALA A 131 11.64 -6.81 -2.72
C ALA A 131 10.28 -7.49 -2.62
N SER A 132 9.80 -8.06 -3.70
CA SER A 132 8.54 -8.79 -3.68
C SER A 132 8.48 -9.85 -4.77
N VAL A 133 7.65 -10.85 -4.53
CA VAL A 133 7.27 -11.84 -5.55
C VAL A 133 5.79 -11.62 -5.85
N ASN A 134 5.51 -11.03 -7.01
CA ASN A 134 4.15 -10.79 -7.48
C ASN A 134 3.52 -12.13 -7.85
N ASP A 135 2.42 -12.46 -7.16
CA ASP A 135 1.75 -13.73 -7.32
C ASP A 135 0.55 -13.58 -8.25
N GLY A 136 0.70 -14.14 -9.45
CA GLY A 136 -0.38 -14.12 -10.41
C GLY A 136 0.05 -13.78 -11.84
N PRO A 137 0.54 -12.61 -12.22
CA PRO A 137 0.62 -11.38 -11.41
C PRO A 137 -0.77 -10.75 -11.19
N VAL A 138 -0.94 -10.10 -10.06
CA VAL A 138 -2.15 -9.33 -9.74
C VAL A 138 -1.75 -8.01 -9.11
N THR A 139 -2.07 -6.92 -9.80
CA THR A 139 -1.76 -5.56 -9.37
C THR A 139 -2.98 -4.68 -9.60
N ILE A 140 -3.47 -4.04 -8.55
CA ILE A 140 -4.69 -3.23 -8.56
C ILE A 140 -4.35 -1.80 -8.19
N LEU A 141 -4.87 -0.85 -8.96
CA LEU A 141 -4.72 0.58 -8.71
C LEU A 141 -5.94 1.13 -7.99
N PHE A 142 -5.68 1.95 -6.98
CA PHE A 142 -6.72 2.72 -6.29
C PHE A 142 -6.41 4.21 -6.44
N ASP A 143 -7.42 4.99 -6.73
CA ASP A 143 -7.35 6.45 -6.74
C ASP A 143 -8.66 6.97 -6.12
N THR A 144 -8.58 7.61 -4.96
CA THR A 144 -9.76 8.08 -4.24
C THR A 144 -10.45 9.25 -4.95
N ASP A 145 -9.74 9.94 -5.85
CA ASP A 145 -10.31 10.99 -6.66
C ASP A 145 -11.04 10.45 -7.90
N LYS A 146 -10.82 9.16 -8.21
CA LYS A 146 -11.42 8.46 -9.36
C LYS A 146 -11.91 7.09 -8.92
N PRO A 147 -12.89 7.02 -8.03
CA PRO A 147 -13.35 5.76 -7.47
C PRO A 147 -14.02 4.82 -8.49
#